data_32e964d762741f105ac78d1aecaaadcf
#
_entry.id   32e964d762741f105ac78d1aecaaadcf
#
_cell.length_a   1.000
_cell.length_b   1.000
_cell.length_c   1.000
_cell.angle_alpha   90.00
_cell.angle_beta   90.00
_cell.angle_gamma   90.00
#
_symmetry.space_group_name_H-M   'P 1'
#
loop_
_entity.id
_entity.type
_entity.pdbx_description
1 polymer ?
#
loop_
_entity_poly.entity_id
_entity_poly.type
_entity_poly.pdbx_seq_one_letter_code
_entity_poly.pdbx_strand_id
1 'polypeptide(L)'
;MKECLTFKDTHQVNKTLFFRKDGVILALDREEFLYSESIQHVMYIHTTKAGMLSIPYITVKKLLEDLDSNEFIQCSRNVIVNKKYINNVDTVNRIIELTNGERVEIGITYKKKIKENFPV
;
A
#
# COMPACT_ATOMS: atom_id res chain seq x y z
N MET A 1 24.89 14.16 -14.40
CA MET A 1 24.43 13.92 -14.53
C MET A 1 24.11 13.34 -14.50
N LYS A 2 24.21 13.44 -14.32
CA LYS A 2 23.72 13.03 -14.19
C LYS A 2 23.50 12.28 -14.08
N GLU A 3 23.62 12.33 -13.71
CA GLU A 3 23.16 11.71 -13.56
C GLU A 3 22.95 10.95 -13.48
N CYS A 4 23.39 11.17 -13.40
CA CYS A 4 22.96 10.49 -13.31
C CYS A 4 22.63 9.90 -12.91
N LEU A 5 22.71 10.09 -12.68
CA LEU A 5 22.13 9.58 -12.34
C LEU A 5 22.01 8.73 -12.31
N THR A 6 22.12 8.71 -12.21
CA THR A 6 21.79 8.00 -12.18
C THR A 6 21.90 7.00 -12.14
N PHE A 7 22.28 6.91 -11.83
CA PHE A 7 22.11 6.00 -11.65
C PHE A 7 22.26 5.25 -11.12
N LYS A 8 22.23 5.47 -10.82
CA LYS A 8 22.20 4.90 -10.08
C LYS A 8 21.48 4.32 -9.61
N ASP A 9 21.34 4.74 -9.24
CA ASP A 9 20.45 4.32 -8.78
C ASP A 9 19.68 3.37 -9.18
N THR A 10 20.08 2.92 -9.42
CA THR A 10 19.34 1.98 -10.20
C THR A 10 19.08 0.67 -9.51
N HIS A 11 19.93 0.19 -8.76
CA HIS A 11 19.65 -0.98 -7.94
C HIS A 11 18.92 -0.62 -6.68
N GLN A 12 18.59 0.64 -6.56
CA GLN A 12 17.67 1.03 -5.51
C GLN A 12 16.27 0.64 -5.91
N VAL A 13 15.49 0.24 -4.92
CA VAL A 13 14.09 -0.01 -5.14
C VAL A 13 13.47 1.28 -5.65
N ASN A 14 12.69 1.17 -6.69
CA ASN A 14 11.98 2.31 -7.23
C ASN A 14 11.01 2.81 -6.19
N LYS A 15 11.25 4.00 -5.66
CA LYS A 15 10.46 4.56 -4.58
C LYS A 15 9.19 5.25 -5.07
N THR A 16 9.10 5.52 -6.35
CA THR A 16 7.96 6.26 -6.90
C THR A 16 7.02 5.32 -7.63
N LEU A 17 5.75 5.41 -7.28
CA LEU A 17 4.69 4.71 -7.97
C LEU A 17 4.04 5.67 -8.97
N PHE A 18 3.65 5.15 -10.12
CA PHE A 18 3.01 5.96 -11.14
C PHE A 18 1.64 5.36 -11.46
N PHE A 19 0.63 6.22 -11.48
CA PHE A 19 -0.74 5.81 -11.79
C PHE A 19 -1.28 6.68 -12.91
N ARG A 20 -2.14 6.09 -13.73
CA ARG A 20 -2.80 6.83 -14.81
C ARG A 20 -4.24 7.13 -14.42
N LYS A 21 -4.62 8.39 -14.55
CA LYS A 21 -5.99 8.81 -14.30
C LYS A 21 -6.36 9.93 -15.26
N ASP A 22 -7.38 9.71 -16.07
CA ASP A 22 -7.91 10.72 -17.00
C ASP A 22 -6.82 11.33 -17.89
N GLY A 23 -5.92 10.47 -18.38
CA GLY A 23 -4.84 10.91 -19.25
C GLY A 23 -3.66 11.55 -18.54
N VAL A 24 -3.73 11.66 -17.22
CA VAL A 24 -2.67 12.24 -16.41
C VAL A 24 -1.93 11.13 -15.69
N ILE A 25 -0.60 11.24 -15.64
CA ILE A 25 0.21 10.31 -14.87
C ILE A 25 0.49 10.95 -13.52
N LEU A 26 0.03 10.28 -12.46
CA LEU A 26 0.21 10.73 -11.08
C LEU A 26 1.39 9.99 -10.47
N ALA A 27 2.22 10.71 -9.74
CA ALA A 27 3.37 10.13 -9.05
C ALA A 27 3.12 10.12 -7.55
N LEU A 28 3.43 9.00 -6.91
CA LEU A 28 3.30 8.87 -5.47
C LEU A 28 4.55 8.22 -4.91
N ASP A 29 5.17 8.87 -3.93
CA ASP A 29 6.28 8.27 -3.21
C ASP A 29 5.76 7.06 -2.43
N ARG A 30 6.44 5.92 -2.61
CA ARG A 30 6.04 4.68 -1.95
C ARG A 30 5.94 4.84 -0.43
N GLU A 31 6.80 5.66 0.15
CA GLU A 31 6.77 5.88 1.59
C GLU A 31 5.57 6.69 2.07
N GLU A 32 4.89 7.36 1.16
CA GLU A 32 3.67 8.10 1.50
C GLU A 32 2.41 7.24 1.40
N PHE A 33 2.55 6.02 0.91
CA PHE A 33 1.44 5.09 0.81
C PHE A 33 1.10 4.57 2.21
N LEU A 34 -0.10 4.89 2.68
CA LEU A 34 -0.56 4.48 4.00
C LEU A 34 -1.31 3.15 3.91
N TYR A 35 -2.40 3.13 3.17
CA TYR A 35 -3.12 1.92 2.85
C TYR A 35 -4.02 2.19 1.64
N SER A 36 -4.51 1.12 1.03
CA SER A 36 -5.43 1.26 -0.09
C SER A 36 -6.61 0.33 0.07
N GLU A 37 -7.73 0.73 -0.51
CA GLU A 37 -8.93 -0.09 -0.52
C GLU A 37 -9.58 -0.01 -1.89
N SER A 38 -9.88 -1.18 -2.46
CA SER A 38 -10.54 -1.26 -3.76
C SER A 38 -12.05 -1.38 -3.56
N ILE A 39 -12.79 -0.44 -4.15
CA ILE A 39 -14.25 -0.42 -4.06
C ILE A 39 -14.80 -0.18 -5.45
N GLN A 40 -15.55 -1.14 -5.97
CA GLN A 40 -16.24 -1.01 -7.27
C GLN A 40 -15.31 -0.54 -8.39
N HIS A 41 -14.16 -1.23 -8.53
CA HIS A 41 -13.17 -0.99 -9.57
C HIS A 41 -12.41 0.32 -9.44
N VAL A 42 -12.50 0.98 -8.29
CA VAL A 42 -11.69 2.15 -7.99
C VAL A 42 -10.79 1.85 -6.80
N MET A 43 -9.51 2.13 -6.96
CA MET A 43 -8.54 1.95 -5.88
C MET A 43 -8.39 3.29 -5.16
N TYR A 44 -8.78 3.30 -3.89
CA TYR A 44 -8.63 4.47 -3.04
C TYR A 44 -7.34 4.32 -2.25
N ILE A 45 -6.35 5.17 -2.56
CA ILE A 45 -5.04 5.12 -1.92
C ILE A 45 -4.97 6.26 -0.91
N HIS A 46 -4.87 5.89 0.36
CA HIS A 46 -4.73 6.87 1.43
C HIS A 46 -3.26 7.14 1.65
N THR A 47 -2.88 8.41 1.63
CA THR A 47 -1.48 8.80 1.73
C THR A 47 -1.24 9.59 3.00
N THR A 48 0.03 9.73 3.37
CA THR A 48 0.39 10.47 4.58
C THR A 48 0.39 11.97 4.37
N LYS A 49 0.52 12.44 3.15
CA LYS A 49 0.66 13.87 2.88
C LYS A 49 -0.32 14.41 1.85
N ALA A 50 -0.66 13.60 0.86
CA ALA A 50 -1.44 14.07 -0.30
C ALA A 50 -2.92 13.74 -0.18
N GLY A 51 -3.38 13.33 0.99
CA GLY A 51 -4.76 12.93 1.18
C GLY A 51 -5.06 11.60 0.51
N MET A 52 -6.20 11.51 -0.16
CA MET A 52 -6.62 10.27 -0.79
C MET A 52 -6.62 10.41 -2.29
N LEU A 53 -6.01 9.43 -2.98
CA LEU A 53 -6.04 9.34 -4.44
C LEU A 53 -7.05 8.27 -4.83
N SER A 54 -7.84 8.55 -5.86
CA SER A 54 -8.76 7.55 -6.41
C SER A 54 -8.32 7.20 -7.82
N ILE A 55 -7.95 5.94 -8.03
CA ILE A 55 -7.41 5.47 -9.30
C ILE A 55 -8.33 4.38 -9.87
N PRO A 56 -8.92 4.61 -11.04
CA PRO A 56 -9.82 3.62 -11.63
C PRO A 56 -9.04 2.47 -12.28
N TYR A 57 -9.67 1.29 -12.29
CA TYR A 57 -9.24 0.12 -13.07
C TYR A 57 -7.87 -0.45 -12.72
N ILE A 58 -7.38 -0.22 -11.51
CA ILE A 58 -6.19 -0.95 -11.05
C ILE A 58 -6.65 -2.01 -10.04
N THR A 59 -6.14 -3.23 -10.18
CA THR A 59 -6.52 -4.32 -9.28
C THR A 59 -5.57 -4.37 -8.08
N VAL A 60 -6.04 -5.03 -7.01
CA VAL A 60 -5.20 -5.26 -5.83
C VAL A 60 -3.95 -6.05 -6.21
N LYS A 61 -4.12 -7.06 -7.07
CA LYS A 61 -2.99 -7.89 -7.50
C LYS A 61 -1.95 -7.05 -8.24
N LYS A 62 -2.41 -6.21 -9.16
CA LYS A 62 -1.49 -5.36 -9.94
C LYS A 62 -0.76 -4.39 -9.03
N LEU A 63 -1.48 -3.79 -8.09
CA LEU A 63 -0.88 -2.83 -7.17
C LEU A 63 0.18 -3.51 -6.29
N LEU A 64 -0.11 -4.72 -5.80
CA LEU A 64 0.88 -5.47 -5.02
C LEU A 64 2.13 -5.77 -5.85
N GLU A 65 1.96 -6.10 -7.13
CA GLU A 65 3.09 -6.35 -8.00
C GLU A 65 3.93 -5.09 -8.19
N ASP A 66 3.27 -3.95 -8.34
CA ASP A 66 3.98 -2.67 -8.51
C ASP A 66 4.70 -2.25 -7.23
N LEU A 67 4.10 -2.54 -6.08
CA LEU A 67 4.73 -2.25 -4.79
C LEU A 67 5.97 -3.12 -4.56
N ASP A 68 5.88 -4.39 -4.94
CA ASP A 68 7.01 -5.33 -4.96
C ASP A 68 7.92 -5.23 -3.75
N SER A 69 7.33 -5.34 -2.55
CA SER A 69 8.07 -5.16 -1.31
C SER A 69 7.38 -5.88 -0.17
N ASN A 70 8.16 -6.41 0.76
CA ASN A 70 7.64 -7.03 1.97
C ASN A 70 7.06 -6.01 2.94
N GLU A 71 7.25 -4.73 2.63
CA GLU A 71 6.70 -3.66 3.46
C GLU A 71 5.18 -3.52 3.33
N PHE A 72 4.60 -4.08 2.28
CA PHE A 72 3.18 -3.94 2.00
C PHE A 72 2.51 -5.29 2.11
N ILE A 73 1.43 -5.35 2.89
CA ILE A 73 0.72 -6.61 3.10
C ILE A 73 -0.75 -6.45 2.73
N GLN A 74 -1.30 -7.51 2.19
CA GLN A 74 -2.73 -7.57 1.90
C GLN A 74 -3.42 -8.13 3.14
N CYS A 75 -4.30 -7.33 3.75
CA CYS A 75 -4.96 -7.74 4.98
C CYS A 75 -6.40 -8.16 4.75
N SER A 76 -6.92 -7.96 3.54
CA SER A 76 -8.22 -8.46 3.14
C SER A 76 -8.25 -8.52 1.62
N ARG A 77 -9.36 -9.00 1.09
CA ARG A 77 -9.52 -9.13 -0.34
C ARG A 77 -9.25 -7.82 -1.08
N ASN A 78 -9.62 -6.70 -0.47
CA ASN A 78 -9.58 -5.40 -1.14
C ASN A 78 -8.58 -4.41 -0.54
N VAL A 79 -7.85 -4.78 0.51
CA VAL A 79 -7.07 -3.81 1.27
C VAL A 79 -5.60 -4.20 1.34
N ILE A 80 -4.74 -3.22 1.05
CA ILE A 80 -3.29 -3.34 1.20
C ILE A 80 -2.85 -2.29 2.21
N VAL A 81 -1.97 -2.69 3.15
CA VAL A 81 -1.49 -1.80 4.20
C VAL A 81 0.03 -1.73 4.16
N ASN A 82 0.57 -0.55 4.39
CA ASN A 82 2.01 -0.36 4.55
C ASN A 82 2.37 -0.69 5.99
N LYS A 83 3.20 -1.72 6.20
CA LYS A 83 3.59 -2.14 7.54
C LYS A 83 4.22 -1.01 8.35
N LYS A 84 4.90 -0.11 7.68
CA LYS A 84 5.59 1.01 8.34
C LYS A 84 4.64 1.84 9.19
N TYR A 85 3.38 1.89 8.82
CA TYR A 85 2.39 2.74 9.49
C TYR A 85 1.43 1.96 10.36
N ILE A 86 1.75 0.71 10.68
CA ILE A 86 0.92 -0.09 11.57
C ILE A 86 1.29 0.25 13.02
N ASN A 87 0.30 0.67 13.79
CA ASN A 87 0.47 0.90 15.20
C ASN A 87 0.28 -0.39 16.00
N ASN A 88 -0.77 -1.15 15.69
CA ASN A 88 -0.96 -2.44 16.32
C ASN A 88 -1.85 -3.33 15.43
N VAL A 89 -1.80 -4.63 15.69
CA VAL A 89 -2.59 -5.62 14.97
C VAL A 89 -3.35 -6.45 16.02
N ASP A 90 -4.67 -6.36 15.97
CA ASP A 90 -5.55 -7.14 16.87
C ASP A 90 -6.08 -8.33 16.07
N THR A 91 -5.46 -9.49 16.27
CA THR A 91 -5.84 -10.68 15.52
C THR A 91 -7.12 -11.31 16.04
N VAL A 92 -7.52 -11.00 17.27
CA VAL A 92 -8.76 -11.53 17.83
C VAL A 92 -9.95 -10.80 17.22
N ASN A 93 -9.92 -9.48 17.22
CA ASN A 93 -11.00 -8.67 16.67
C ASN A 93 -10.80 -8.36 15.17
N ARG A 94 -9.70 -8.80 14.58
CA ARG A 94 -9.38 -8.64 13.17
C ARG A 94 -9.35 -7.17 12.74
N ILE A 95 -8.59 -6.38 13.50
CA ILE A 95 -8.44 -4.95 13.23
C ILE A 95 -6.95 -4.59 13.21
N ILE A 96 -6.55 -3.81 12.22
CA ILE A 96 -5.23 -3.19 12.18
C ILE A 96 -5.44 -1.70 12.43
N GLU A 97 -4.78 -1.18 13.47
CA GLU A 97 -4.81 0.25 13.74
C GLU A 97 -3.56 0.88 13.16
N LEU A 98 -3.75 1.98 12.42
CA LEU A 98 -2.66 2.70 11.78
C LEU A 98 -2.20 3.86 12.65
N THR A 99 -1.01 4.37 12.35
CA THR A 99 -0.41 5.43 13.17
C THR A 99 -1.21 6.72 13.15
N ASN A 100 -2.05 6.93 12.14
CA ASN A 100 -2.92 8.10 12.09
C ASN A 100 -4.26 7.89 12.79
N GLY A 101 -4.44 6.74 13.44
CA GLY A 101 -5.68 6.43 14.17
C GLY A 101 -6.72 5.71 13.36
N GLU A 102 -6.55 5.60 12.06
CA GLU A 102 -7.50 4.86 11.24
C GLU A 102 -7.38 3.37 11.49
N ARG A 103 -8.47 2.64 11.24
CA ARG A 103 -8.53 1.20 11.44
C ARG A 103 -9.00 0.52 10.17
N VAL A 104 -8.37 -0.61 9.86
CA VAL A 104 -8.76 -1.42 8.73
C VAL A 104 -9.04 -2.84 9.21
N GLU A 105 -9.98 -3.50 8.55
CA GLU A 105 -10.42 -4.82 8.96
C GLU A 105 -9.57 -5.90 8.29
N ILE A 106 -9.24 -6.94 9.04
CA ILE A 106 -8.56 -8.11 8.52
C ILE A 106 -9.62 -9.10 8.05
N GLY A 107 -9.55 -9.51 6.80
CA GLY A 107 -10.45 -10.53 6.28
C GLY A 107 -10.26 -11.86 7.00
N ILE A 108 -11.34 -12.61 7.19
CA ILE A 108 -11.29 -13.87 7.93
C ILE A 108 -10.24 -14.82 7.35
N THR A 109 -10.20 -14.93 6.03
CA THR A 109 -9.26 -15.84 5.37
C THR A 109 -7.84 -15.31 5.36
N TYR A 110 -7.63 -14.06 5.77
CA TYR A 110 -6.30 -13.44 5.79
C TYR A 110 -5.66 -13.45 7.17
N LYS A 111 -6.40 -13.86 8.19
CA LYS A 111 -5.92 -13.80 9.57
C LYS A 111 -4.63 -14.60 9.77
N LYS A 112 -4.58 -15.80 9.22
CA LYS A 112 -3.39 -16.65 9.36
C LYS A 112 -2.19 -16.01 8.67
N LYS A 113 -2.38 -15.48 7.47
CA LYS A 113 -1.30 -14.86 6.72
C LYS A 113 -0.79 -13.62 7.43
N ILE A 114 -1.70 -12.85 8.05
CA ILE A 114 -1.30 -11.67 8.81
C ILE A 114 -0.42 -12.09 9.97
N LYS A 115 -0.80 -13.14 10.71
CA LYS A 115 0.02 -13.61 11.83
C LYS A 115 1.42 -14.03 11.38
N GLU A 116 1.52 -14.62 10.20
CA GLU A 116 2.81 -15.07 9.67
C GLU A 116 3.73 -13.90 9.33
N ASN A 117 3.15 -12.74 9.03
CA ASN A 117 3.94 -11.55 8.73
C ASN A 117 4.48 -10.86 9.99
N PHE A 118 3.99 -11.24 11.16
CA PHE A 118 4.42 -10.64 12.43
C PHE A 118 4.77 -11.75 13.40
N PRO A 119 5.97 -12.37 13.24
CA PRO A 119 6.38 -13.52 14.06
C PRO A 119 6.78 -13.08 15.46
N VAL A 120 5.83 -12.96 16.31
CA VAL A 120 6.04 -12.55 17.72
C VAL A 120 5.56 -13.64 18.64
#